data_9a238df7230fadba75097dafed7ad64c
#
_entry.id   9a238df7230fadba75097dafed7ad64c
#
_cell.length_a   1.000
_cell.length_b   1.000
_cell.length_c   1.000
_cell.angle_alpha   90.00
_cell.angle_beta   90.00
_cell.angle_gamma   90.00
#
_symmetry.space_group_name_H-M   'P 1'
#
loop_
_entity.id
_entity.type
_entity.pdbx_description
1 polymer ?
#
loop_
_entity_poly.entity_id
_entity_poly.type
_entity_poly.pdbx_seq_one_letter_code
_entity_poly.pdbx_strand_id
1 'polypeptide(L)'
;DIKNDEGIVTYKMEEPMVQELGADVNYITDLPGLVQRLKEKNVYLIARIVAFKDPLLASKRPDLCIQRGDGGVFVDKNGLAWVNPYRREVWDYLMAVARQAASVGFDEIQFDYIRFPTEITDEEADYGEEALEKSKTDVITEFTAFAYETLSPLGVKVSADVFGTVIDNEEDALIVGQDYQA
;
A
#
# COMPACT_ATOMS: atom_id res chain seq x y z
N ASP A 1 -1.83 12.53 2.78
CA ASP A 1 -1.97 11.08 2.89
C ASP A 1 -3.43 10.72 3.15
N ILE A 2 -3.96 9.76 2.40
CA ILE A 2 -5.24 9.12 2.70
C ILE A 2 -5.02 7.96 3.67
N LYS A 3 -3.97 7.18 3.43
CA LYS A 3 -3.48 6.16 4.35
C LYS A 3 -1.97 6.34 4.54
N ASN A 4 -1.54 6.53 5.79
CA ASN A 4 -0.14 6.78 6.13
C ASN A 4 0.65 5.49 6.43
N ASP A 5 1.93 5.62 6.77
CA ASP A 5 2.83 4.50 7.08
C ASP A 5 2.69 3.92 8.51
N GLU A 6 1.79 4.47 9.30
CA GLU A 6 1.32 3.87 10.56
C GLU A 6 0.07 2.99 10.34
N GLY A 7 -0.45 2.93 9.10
CA GLY A 7 -1.69 2.22 8.76
C GLY A 7 -2.97 3.02 9.01
N ILE A 8 -2.84 4.32 9.32
CA ILE A 8 -3.99 5.17 9.65
C ILE A 8 -4.62 5.75 8.39
N VAL A 9 -5.92 5.57 8.25
CA VAL A 9 -6.78 6.28 7.28
C VAL A 9 -7.23 7.60 7.90
N THR A 10 -6.99 8.72 7.22
CA THR A 10 -7.05 10.06 7.80
C THR A 10 -8.45 10.68 7.91
N TYR A 11 -9.48 9.95 7.49
CA TYR A 11 -10.88 10.35 7.60
C TYR A 11 -11.79 9.14 7.86
N LYS A 12 -13.01 9.39 8.35
CA LYS A 12 -13.99 8.33 8.61
C LYS A 12 -14.47 7.70 7.30
N MET A 13 -14.43 6.37 7.24
CA MET A 13 -14.66 5.59 6.04
C MET A 13 -15.69 4.48 6.32
N GLU A 14 -16.72 4.37 5.47
CA GLU A 14 -17.72 3.30 5.56
C GLU A 14 -17.24 2.04 4.81
N GLU A 15 -16.08 1.53 5.24
CA GLU A 15 -15.46 0.32 4.70
C GLU A 15 -15.30 -0.71 5.83
N PRO A 16 -15.92 -1.90 5.72
CA PRO A 16 -15.95 -2.86 6.82
C PRO A 16 -14.58 -3.21 7.38
N MET A 17 -13.60 -3.48 6.53
CA MET A 17 -12.25 -3.86 6.99
C MET A 17 -11.54 -2.70 7.69
N VAL A 18 -11.70 -1.47 7.19
CA VAL A 18 -11.15 -0.27 7.84
C VAL A 18 -11.75 -0.07 9.23
N GLN A 19 -13.06 -0.29 9.37
CA GLN A 19 -13.76 -0.16 10.65
C GLN A 19 -13.39 -1.28 11.63
N GLU A 20 -13.27 -2.52 11.16
CA GLU A 20 -12.86 -3.67 11.98
C GLU A 20 -11.45 -3.46 12.54
N LEU A 21 -10.55 -2.93 11.73
CA LEU A 21 -9.19 -2.59 12.14
C LEU A 21 -9.14 -1.37 13.08
N GLY A 22 -10.19 -0.52 13.05
CA GLY A 22 -10.16 0.79 13.71
C GLY A 22 -9.15 1.74 13.07
N ALA A 23 -8.91 1.57 11.77
CA ALA A 23 -7.86 2.29 11.05
C ALA A 23 -8.25 3.75 10.72
N ASP A 24 -9.54 4.08 10.70
CA ASP A 24 -10.02 5.40 10.34
C ASP A 24 -10.02 6.38 11.51
N VAL A 25 -9.29 7.46 11.37
CA VAL A 25 -9.17 8.54 12.35
C VAL A 25 -9.74 9.82 11.76
N ASN A 26 -10.51 10.56 12.53
CA ASN A 26 -11.19 11.77 12.05
C ASN A 26 -10.25 13.00 12.04
N TYR A 27 -9.14 12.91 11.30
CA TYR A 27 -8.24 14.06 11.08
C TYR A 27 -8.85 15.05 10.09
N ILE A 28 -9.58 14.54 9.09
CA ILE A 28 -10.30 15.34 8.12
C ILE A 28 -11.80 15.09 8.32
N THR A 29 -12.45 16.02 9.01
CA THR A 29 -13.87 15.89 9.39
C THR A 29 -14.86 15.96 8.23
N ASP A 30 -14.52 16.71 7.16
CA ASP A 30 -15.34 16.93 5.98
C ASP A 30 -14.46 16.81 4.73
N LEU A 31 -14.06 15.58 4.40
CA LEU A 31 -13.25 15.33 3.22
C LEU A 31 -13.97 15.69 1.91
N PRO A 32 -15.25 15.34 1.70
CA PRO A 32 -15.96 15.73 0.48
C PRO A 32 -16.02 17.25 0.28
N GLY A 33 -16.36 18.00 1.32
CA GLY A 33 -16.38 19.46 1.26
C GLY A 33 -14.99 20.07 1.04
N LEU A 34 -13.94 19.49 1.60
CA LEU A 34 -12.56 19.92 1.34
C LEU A 34 -12.19 19.69 -0.14
N VAL A 35 -12.46 18.51 -0.67
CA VAL A 35 -12.20 18.15 -2.07
C VAL A 35 -12.95 19.11 -3.00
N GLN A 36 -14.25 19.34 -2.75
CA GLN A 36 -15.04 20.27 -3.55
C GLN A 36 -14.42 21.66 -3.59
N ARG A 37 -14.08 22.25 -2.43
CA ARG A 37 -13.48 23.59 -2.35
C ARG A 37 -12.13 23.71 -3.08
N LEU A 38 -11.33 22.64 -3.08
CA LEU A 38 -10.07 22.60 -3.80
C LEU A 38 -10.28 22.48 -5.31
N LYS A 39 -11.26 21.67 -5.74
CA LYS A 39 -11.65 21.53 -7.15
C LYS A 39 -12.16 22.85 -7.74
N GLU A 40 -12.97 23.62 -6.99
CA GLU A 40 -13.44 24.94 -7.39
C GLU A 40 -12.28 25.93 -7.65
N LYS A 41 -11.11 25.64 -7.07
CA LYS A 41 -9.87 26.41 -7.28
C LYS A 41 -8.95 25.79 -8.33
N ASN A 42 -9.41 24.78 -9.07
CA ASN A 42 -8.64 24.01 -10.04
C ASN A 42 -7.36 23.37 -9.45
N VAL A 43 -7.41 22.93 -8.19
CA VAL A 43 -6.32 22.19 -7.56
C VAL A 43 -6.41 20.72 -7.98
N TYR A 44 -5.31 20.18 -8.50
CA TYR A 44 -5.17 18.75 -8.78
C TYR A 44 -4.91 17.98 -7.48
N LEU A 45 -5.69 16.93 -7.22
CA LEU A 45 -5.71 16.24 -5.94
C LEU A 45 -5.18 14.82 -6.07
N ILE A 46 -4.10 14.53 -5.35
CA ILE A 46 -3.48 13.22 -5.27
C ILE A 46 -3.79 12.58 -3.92
N ALA A 47 -4.39 11.40 -3.94
CA ALA A 47 -4.59 10.56 -2.77
C ALA A 47 -3.42 9.59 -2.62
N ARG A 48 -2.46 9.93 -1.73
CA ARG A 48 -1.34 9.04 -1.42
C ARG A 48 -1.78 7.97 -0.43
N ILE A 49 -1.48 6.70 -0.77
CA ILE A 49 -1.78 5.50 0.00
C ILE A 49 -0.48 4.71 0.20
N VAL A 50 -0.05 4.57 1.44
CA VAL A 50 1.04 3.67 1.81
C VAL A 50 0.54 2.23 1.75
N ALA A 51 1.18 1.39 0.92
CA ALA A 51 0.70 0.05 0.63
C ALA A 51 1.16 -0.98 1.67
N PHE A 52 2.40 -1.47 1.57
CA PHE A 52 2.84 -2.66 2.30
C PHE A 52 3.51 -2.37 3.66
N LYS A 53 3.66 -1.12 4.03
CA LYS A 53 4.08 -0.73 5.38
C LYS A 53 2.85 -0.37 6.20
N ASP A 54 2.41 -1.27 7.08
CA ASP A 54 1.15 -1.12 7.82
C ASP A 54 1.21 -1.83 9.19
N PRO A 55 1.78 -1.18 10.20
CA PRO A 55 1.86 -1.74 11.55
C PRO A 55 0.49 -1.89 12.22
N LEU A 56 -0.52 -1.11 11.84
CA LEU A 56 -1.85 -1.23 12.41
C LEU A 56 -2.54 -2.52 11.92
N LEU A 57 -2.55 -2.77 10.61
CA LEU A 57 -3.04 -4.03 10.06
C LEU A 57 -2.27 -5.21 10.65
N ALA A 58 -0.94 -5.10 10.73
CA ALA A 58 -0.08 -6.10 11.32
C ALA A 58 -0.44 -6.45 12.78
N SER A 59 -0.81 -5.47 13.58
CA SER A 59 -1.20 -5.69 14.98
C SER A 59 -2.49 -6.48 15.13
N LYS A 60 -3.39 -6.43 14.14
CA LYS A 60 -4.69 -7.10 14.15
C LYS A 60 -4.68 -8.41 13.34
N ARG A 61 -3.91 -8.44 12.28
CA ARG A 61 -3.80 -9.58 11.34
C ARG A 61 -2.32 -9.93 11.11
N PRO A 62 -1.62 -10.45 12.16
CA PRO A 62 -0.23 -10.86 12.02
C PRO A 62 -0.02 -11.95 10.96
N ASP A 63 -1.06 -12.71 10.64
CA ASP A 63 -1.09 -13.71 9.56
C ASP A 63 -0.91 -13.10 8.15
N LEU A 64 -1.19 -11.81 7.98
CA LEU A 64 -1.00 -11.07 6.73
C LEU A 64 0.37 -10.38 6.63
N CYS A 65 1.23 -10.55 7.63
CA CYS A 65 2.52 -9.87 7.67
C CYS A 65 3.66 -10.71 7.10
N ILE A 66 4.75 -10.03 6.78
CA ILE A 66 6.04 -10.69 6.55
C ILE A 66 6.46 -11.30 7.89
N GLN A 67 6.70 -12.62 7.89
CA GLN A 67 7.17 -13.34 9.05
C GLN A 67 8.70 -13.44 9.01
N ARG A 68 9.31 -13.61 10.16
CA ARG A 68 10.71 -14.01 10.29
C ARG A 68 10.80 -15.52 10.36
N GLY A 69 11.88 -16.11 9.90
CA GLY A 69 12.12 -17.55 10.00
C GLY A 69 12.08 -18.11 11.43
N ASP A 70 12.20 -17.25 12.46
CA ASP A 70 12.02 -17.61 13.87
C ASP A 70 10.56 -17.57 14.35
N GLY A 71 9.60 -17.24 13.48
CA GLY A 71 8.16 -17.22 13.74
C GLY A 71 7.62 -15.89 14.26
N GLY A 72 8.42 -14.82 14.29
CA GLY A 72 7.98 -13.49 14.67
C GLY A 72 7.59 -12.63 13.46
N VAL A 73 6.72 -11.63 13.66
CA VAL A 73 6.42 -10.62 12.65
C VAL A 73 7.66 -9.74 12.42
N PHE A 74 8.00 -9.52 11.15
CA PHE A 74 9.08 -8.60 10.80
C PHE A 74 8.69 -7.16 11.11
N VAL A 75 9.62 -6.42 11.72
CA VAL A 75 9.54 -4.96 11.92
C VAL A 75 10.82 -4.31 11.40
N ASP A 76 10.69 -3.14 10.79
CA ASP A 76 11.83 -2.37 10.29
C ASP A 76 12.61 -1.69 11.44
N LYS A 77 13.69 -0.99 11.12
CA LYS A 77 14.54 -0.27 12.09
C LYS A 77 13.81 0.81 12.92
N ASN A 78 12.63 1.22 12.47
CA ASN A 78 11.76 2.17 13.18
C ASN A 78 10.71 1.46 14.04
N GLY A 79 10.72 0.12 14.08
CA GLY A 79 9.75 -0.70 14.80
C GLY A 79 8.40 -0.83 14.08
N LEU A 80 8.33 -0.50 12.79
CA LEU A 80 7.09 -0.57 12.03
C LEU A 80 7.01 -1.90 11.26
N ALA A 81 5.90 -2.60 11.43
CA ALA A 81 5.67 -3.88 10.77
C ALA A 81 5.24 -3.70 9.31
N TRP A 82 5.55 -4.69 8.50
CA TRP A 82 5.22 -4.75 7.07
C TRP A 82 4.27 -5.90 6.79
N VAL A 83 3.22 -5.61 6.03
CA VAL A 83 2.33 -6.63 5.50
C VAL A 83 2.94 -7.29 4.28
N ASN A 84 2.56 -8.54 4.05
CA ASN A 84 3.18 -9.39 3.02
C ASN A 84 2.54 -9.11 1.65
N PRO A 85 3.30 -8.63 0.65
CA PRO A 85 2.79 -8.38 -0.69
C PRO A 85 2.18 -9.60 -1.39
N TYR A 86 2.53 -10.82 -0.99
CA TYR A 86 1.93 -12.05 -1.53
C TYR A 86 0.50 -12.31 -1.03
N ARG A 87 0.02 -11.61 0.02
CA ARG A 87 -1.32 -11.80 0.60
C ARG A 87 -2.38 -11.00 -0.15
N ARG A 88 -3.26 -11.69 -0.85
CA ARG A 88 -4.32 -11.07 -1.67
C ARG A 88 -5.28 -10.21 -0.86
N GLU A 89 -5.57 -10.60 0.38
CA GLU A 89 -6.42 -9.82 1.30
C GLU A 89 -5.87 -8.40 1.55
N VAL A 90 -4.54 -8.25 1.55
CA VAL A 90 -3.90 -6.93 1.66
C VAL A 90 -4.22 -6.07 0.44
N TRP A 91 -4.20 -6.66 -0.76
CA TRP A 91 -4.55 -5.94 -2.00
C TRP A 91 -6.01 -5.49 -2.00
N ASP A 92 -6.92 -6.37 -1.58
CA ASP A 92 -8.34 -6.06 -1.52
C ASP A 92 -8.62 -4.93 -0.53
N TYR A 93 -7.96 -4.92 0.63
CA TYR A 93 -8.00 -3.82 1.59
C TYR A 93 -7.50 -2.50 1.00
N LEU A 94 -6.35 -2.51 0.34
CA LEU A 94 -5.80 -1.30 -0.31
C LEU A 94 -6.73 -0.77 -1.40
N MET A 95 -7.34 -1.67 -2.20
CA MET A 95 -8.30 -1.27 -3.24
C MET A 95 -9.60 -0.72 -2.65
N ALA A 96 -10.06 -1.21 -1.50
CA ALA A 96 -11.22 -0.65 -0.82
C ALA A 96 -10.97 0.80 -0.41
N VAL A 97 -9.81 1.09 0.21
CA VAL A 97 -9.38 2.45 0.56
C VAL A 97 -9.26 3.34 -0.69
N ALA A 98 -8.62 2.83 -1.75
CA ALA A 98 -8.39 3.57 -3.00
C ALA A 98 -9.69 3.90 -3.74
N ARG A 99 -10.63 2.94 -3.84
CA ARG A 99 -11.95 3.16 -4.47
C ARG A 99 -12.74 4.24 -3.76
N GLN A 100 -12.68 4.26 -2.43
CA GLN A 100 -13.40 5.28 -1.68
C GLN A 100 -12.77 6.65 -1.89
N ALA A 101 -11.44 6.78 -1.91
CA ALA A 101 -10.77 8.02 -2.26
C ALA A 101 -11.16 8.50 -3.67
N ALA A 102 -11.20 7.59 -4.65
CA ALA A 102 -11.66 7.90 -6.00
C ALA A 102 -13.11 8.42 -6.00
N SER A 103 -14.00 7.81 -5.23
CA SER A 103 -15.42 8.21 -5.14
C SER A 103 -15.62 9.60 -4.52
N VAL A 104 -14.71 10.03 -3.65
CA VAL A 104 -14.73 11.38 -3.04
C VAL A 104 -14.32 12.46 -4.04
N GLY A 105 -13.62 12.11 -5.12
CA GLY A 105 -13.28 13.04 -6.21
C GLY A 105 -11.81 13.40 -6.33
N PHE A 106 -10.88 12.58 -5.83
CA PHE A 106 -9.46 12.72 -6.13
C PHE A 106 -9.20 12.49 -7.62
N ASP A 107 -8.20 13.16 -8.18
CA ASP A 107 -7.79 13.03 -9.59
C ASP A 107 -6.86 11.84 -9.81
N GLU A 108 -6.13 11.47 -8.75
CA GLU A 108 -5.08 10.47 -8.82
C GLU A 108 -4.98 9.71 -7.51
N ILE A 109 -4.75 8.39 -7.64
CA ILE A 109 -4.35 7.53 -6.54
C ILE A 109 -2.87 7.22 -6.70
N GLN A 110 -2.07 7.60 -5.72
CA GLN A 110 -0.63 7.36 -5.67
C GLN A 110 -0.32 6.30 -4.62
N PHE A 111 0.26 5.18 -5.05
CA PHE A 111 0.74 4.15 -4.13
C PHE A 111 2.20 4.37 -3.79
N ASP A 112 2.49 4.41 -2.50
CA ASP A 112 3.85 4.43 -1.96
C ASP A 112 4.11 3.15 -1.16
N TYR A 113 5.39 2.81 -0.93
CA TYR A 113 5.79 1.56 -0.30
C TYR A 113 5.22 0.30 -0.99
N ILE A 114 5.06 0.33 -2.31
CA ILE A 114 4.72 -0.82 -3.15
C ILE A 114 5.98 -1.65 -3.44
N ARG A 115 6.59 -2.14 -2.38
CA ARG A 115 7.87 -2.82 -2.40
C ARG A 115 8.06 -3.70 -1.17
N PHE A 116 9.09 -4.52 -1.23
CA PHE A 116 9.57 -5.25 -0.06
C PHE A 116 10.50 -4.37 0.80
N PRO A 117 10.63 -4.66 2.11
CA PRO A 117 11.61 -4.00 2.97
C PRO A 117 13.05 -4.38 2.58
N THR A 118 13.99 -3.48 2.87
CA THR A 118 15.43 -3.68 2.60
C THR A 118 16.19 -4.22 3.81
N GLU A 119 15.55 -4.30 4.98
CA GLU A 119 16.17 -4.63 6.25
C GLU A 119 16.02 -6.10 6.66
N ILE A 120 15.56 -6.96 5.75
CA ILE A 120 15.43 -8.41 5.96
C ILE A 120 15.85 -9.12 4.67
N THR A 121 16.68 -10.15 4.79
CA THR A 121 17.08 -10.98 3.66
C THR A 121 16.05 -12.08 3.38
N ASP A 122 16.13 -12.70 2.21
CA ASP A 122 15.20 -13.78 1.82
C ASP A 122 15.40 -15.04 2.70
N GLU A 123 16.60 -15.25 3.23
CA GLU A 123 16.89 -16.35 4.15
C GLU A 123 16.31 -16.12 5.55
N GLU A 124 16.12 -14.86 5.94
CA GLU A 124 15.57 -14.48 7.25
C GLU A 124 14.06 -14.35 7.23
N ALA A 125 13.46 -14.13 6.04
CA ALA A 125 12.04 -13.89 5.87
C ALA A 125 11.28 -15.18 5.53
N ASP A 126 10.06 -15.27 6.02
CA ASP A 126 9.07 -16.23 5.55
C ASP A 126 7.91 -15.48 4.89
N TYR A 127 7.83 -15.57 3.58
CA TYR A 127 6.76 -14.96 2.77
C TYR A 127 5.60 -15.93 2.48
N GLY A 128 5.72 -17.20 2.88
CA GLY A 128 4.74 -18.24 2.61
C GLY A 128 4.98 -18.99 1.29
N GLU A 129 4.08 -19.92 1.00
CA GLU A 129 4.21 -20.85 -0.14
C GLU A 129 4.16 -20.11 -1.50
N GLU A 130 3.42 -19.03 -1.60
CA GLU A 130 3.27 -18.24 -2.82
C GLU A 130 4.61 -17.67 -3.32
N ALA A 131 5.54 -17.40 -2.40
CA ALA A 131 6.89 -16.92 -2.73
C ALA A 131 7.78 -18.01 -3.37
N LEU A 132 7.39 -19.27 -3.32
CA LEU A 132 8.08 -20.35 -4.02
C LEU A 132 7.73 -20.39 -5.52
N GLU A 133 6.60 -19.81 -5.90
CA GLU A 133 6.09 -19.83 -7.27
C GLU A 133 6.32 -18.51 -8.01
N LYS A 134 6.45 -17.41 -7.28
CA LYS A 134 6.54 -16.05 -7.85
C LYS A 134 7.67 -15.26 -7.21
N SER A 135 8.44 -14.56 -8.03
CA SER A 135 9.45 -13.63 -7.53
C SER A 135 8.80 -12.39 -6.88
N LYS A 136 9.59 -11.63 -6.12
CA LYS A 136 9.18 -10.33 -5.58
C LYS A 136 8.75 -9.37 -6.68
N THR A 137 9.48 -9.35 -7.80
CA THR A 137 9.17 -8.50 -8.95
C THR A 137 7.85 -8.89 -9.60
N ASP A 138 7.58 -10.20 -9.76
CA ASP A 138 6.30 -10.66 -10.31
C ASP A 138 5.12 -10.20 -9.47
N VAL A 139 5.18 -10.36 -8.15
CA VAL A 139 4.06 -10.00 -7.27
C VAL A 139 3.83 -8.50 -7.20
N ILE A 140 4.88 -7.67 -7.21
CA ILE A 140 4.74 -6.21 -7.26
C ILE A 140 4.17 -5.76 -8.61
N THR A 141 4.62 -6.35 -9.71
CA THR A 141 4.08 -6.10 -11.06
C THR A 141 2.60 -6.50 -11.13
N GLU A 142 2.23 -7.67 -10.61
CA GLU A 142 0.83 -8.09 -10.54
C GLU A 142 -0.04 -7.15 -9.68
N PHE A 143 0.49 -6.68 -8.54
CA PHE A 143 -0.22 -5.71 -7.71
C PHE A 143 -0.47 -4.40 -8.46
N THR A 144 0.54 -3.85 -9.14
CA THR A 144 0.40 -2.60 -9.90
C THR A 144 -0.58 -2.74 -11.06
N ALA A 145 -0.53 -3.86 -11.79
CA ALA A 145 -1.49 -4.17 -12.84
C ALA A 145 -2.93 -4.27 -12.28
N PHE A 146 -3.11 -4.99 -11.17
CA PHE A 146 -4.40 -5.12 -10.49
C PHE A 146 -4.94 -3.76 -10.01
N ALA A 147 -4.09 -2.92 -9.43
CA ALA A 147 -4.47 -1.58 -8.99
C ALA A 147 -4.90 -0.71 -10.18
N TYR A 148 -4.15 -0.75 -11.28
CA TYR A 148 -4.48 -0.02 -12.49
C TYR A 148 -5.82 -0.49 -13.10
N GLU A 149 -6.00 -1.78 -13.28
CA GLU A 149 -7.24 -2.38 -13.82
C GLU A 149 -8.46 -2.07 -12.95
N THR A 150 -8.26 -2.02 -11.62
CA THR A 150 -9.32 -1.74 -10.65
C THR A 150 -9.73 -0.28 -10.64
N LEU A 151 -8.78 0.64 -10.78
CA LEU A 151 -9.01 2.07 -10.51
C LEU A 151 -9.18 2.91 -11.79
N SER A 152 -8.51 2.54 -12.90
CA SER A 152 -8.62 3.30 -14.15
C SER A 152 -10.05 3.43 -14.69
N PRO A 153 -10.95 2.41 -14.58
CA PRO A 153 -12.35 2.57 -14.98
C PRO A 153 -13.14 3.59 -14.14
N LEU A 154 -12.63 3.97 -12.95
CA LEU A 154 -13.24 4.99 -12.10
C LEU A 154 -12.86 6.42 -12.54
N GLY A 155 -12.04 6.56 -13.57
CA GLY A 155 -11.64 7.85 -14.13
C GLY A 155 -10.51 8.55 -13.37
N VAL A 156 -9.85 7.87 -12.42
CA VAL A 156 -8.67 8.40 -11.70
C VAL A 156 -7.38 7.92 -12.36
N LYS A 157 -6.34 8.72 -12.27
CA LYS A 157 -4.98 8.25 -12.61
C LYS A 157 -4.42 7.40 -11.50
N VAL A 158 -3.54 6.48 -11.87
CA VAL A 158 -2.79 5.65 -10.92
C VAL A 158 -1.31 5.92 -11.10
N SER A 159 -0.62 6.22 -10.02
CA SER A 159 0.82 6.43 -9.99
C SER A 159 1.47 5.64 -8.86
N ALA A 160 2.77 5.47 -8.97
CA ALA A 160 3.56 4.69 -8.03
C ALA A 160 4.83 5.43 -7.64
N ASP A 161 5.12 5.47 -6.34
CA ASP A 161 6.42 5.91 -5.84
C ASP A 161 7.39 4.73 -5.88
N VAL A 162 8.48 4.88 -6.60
CA VAL A 162 9.52 3.86 -6.70
C VAL A 162 10.71 4.19 -5.81
N PHE A 163 11.36 3.16 -5.31
CA PHE A 163 12.56 3.30 -4.51
C PHE A 163 13.70 3.84 -5.40
N GLY A 164 14.26 4.99 -5.07
CA GLY A 164 15.09 5.76 -6.00
C GLY A 164 16.30 5.03 -6.57
N THR A 165 16.89 4.07 -5.83
CA THR A 165 18.06 3.31 -6.29
C THR A 165 17.76 2.28 -7.38
N VAL A 166 16.49 1.87 -7.54
CA VAL A 166 16.11 0.85 -8.57
C VAL A 166 16.34 1.32 -10.00
N ILE A 167 16.49 2.64 -10.21
CA ILE A 167 16.73 3.22 -11.54
C ILE A 167 18.12 2.87 -12.05
N ASP A 168 19.11 2.82 -11.14
CA ASP A 168 20.52 2.65 -11.49
C ASP A 168 21.12 1.34 -10.95
N ASN A 169 20.38 0.56 -10.17
CA ASN A 169 20.85 -0.64 -9.48
C ASN A 169 19.85 -1.79 -9.61
N GLU A 170 20.18 -2.76 -10.46
CA GLU A 170 19.38 -3.97 -10.68
C GLU A 170 19.28 -4.85 -9.43
N GLU A 171 20.32 -4.89 -8.58
CA GLU A 171 20.31 -5.68 -7.36
C GLU A 171 19.30 -5.09 -6.36
N ASP A 172 19.29 -3.77 -6.18
CA ASP A 172 18.29 -3.10 -5.35
C ASP A 172 16.87 -3.32 -5.89
N ALA A 173 16.68 -3.30 -7.22
CA ALA A 173 15.41 -3.58 -7.85
C ALA A 173 14.89 -4.98 -7.50
N LEU A 174 15.74 -6.00 -7.52
CA LEU A 174 15.38 -7.36 -7.12
C LEU A 174 15.07 -7.48 -5.62
N ILE A 175 15.85 -6.81 -4.76
CA ILE A 175 15.63 -6.81 -3.30
C ILE A 175 14.24 -6.26 -2.96
N VAL A 176 13.86 -5.13 -3.55
CA VAL A 176 12.59 -4.46 -3.27
C VAL A 176 11.43 -4.96 -4.13
N GLY A 177 11.72 -5.72 -5.18
CA GLY A 177 10.71 -6.26 -6.11
C GLY A 177 10.14 -5.21 -7.07
N GLN A 178 10.86 -4.13 -7.34
CA GLN A 178 10.40 -3.09 -8.27
C GLN A 178 11.20 -3.13 -9.57
N ASP A 179 10.52 -3.38 -10.68
CA ASP A 179 11.05 -3.17 -12.02
C ASP A 179 10.30 -2.01 -12.68
N TYR A 180 10.95 -0.86 -12.82
CA TYR A 180 10.33 0.33 -13.40
C TYR A 180 10.16 0.28 -14.91
N GLN A 181 10.70 -0.77 -15.57
CA GLN A 181 10.55 -1.02 -17.00
C GLN A 181 9.44 -2.02 -17.32
N ALA A 182 8.89 -2.70 -16.30
CA ALA A 182 7.86 -3.72 -16.45
C ALA A 182 6.46 -3.16 -16.75
#